data_7cb93aa7a452dc50db82b65c074b8c51
#
_entry.id   7cb93aa7a452dc50db82b65c074b8c51
#
_cell.length_a   1.000
_cell.length_b   1.000
_cell.length_c   1.000
_cell.angle_alpha   90.00
_cell.angle_beta   90.00
_cell.angle_gamma   90.00
#
_symmetry.space_group_name_H-M   'P 1'
#
loop_
_entity.id
_entity.type
_entity.pdbx_description
1 polymer ?
#
loop_
_entity_poly.entity_id
_entity_poly.type
_entity_poly.pdbx_seq_one_letter_code
_entity_poly.pdbx_strand_id
1 'polypeptide(L)'
;LQKAADRDIPAVARIDPIIPTINDDERDLEKLVSTLADVGVKQVTMATMKPLKKFFSTLKQLNPEVYERLSQLYADGKWAVGYKYLPEELRRIILEKLRPIVLKHGLNFASCREGFSQFSTTLCDGTAYCRNSLNTYFKQSRKNVKFRQ
;
A
#
# COMPACT_ATOMS: atom_id res chain seq x y z
N LEU A 1 -0.16 10.52 -12.26
CA LEU A 1 -1.36 10.44 -11.40
C LEU A 1 -2.31 11.59 -11.71
N GLN A 2 -1.85 12.86 -11.72
CA GLN A 2 -2.70 14.04 -12.02
C GLN A 2 -3.55 13.86 -13.28
N LYS A 3 -2.94 13.48 -14.41
CA LYS A 3 -3.68 13.24 -15.69
C LYS A 3 -4.76 12.16 -15.60
N ALA A 4 -4.66 11.25 -14.66
CA ALA A 4 -5.70 10.24 -14.40
C ALA A 4 -6.85 10.86 -13.59
N ALA A 5 -6.52 11.63 -12.55
CA ALA A 5 -7.50 12.34 -11.75
C ALA A 5 -8.31 13.35 -12.59
N ASP A 6 -7.66 14.10 -13.47
CA ASP A 6 -8.29 15.07 -14.40
C ASP A 6 -9.29 14.41 -15.37
N ARG A 7 -9.25 13.09 -15.50
CA ARG A 7 -10.15 12.28 -16.34
C ARG A 7 -11.09 11.40 -15.56
N ASP A 8 -11.26 11.66 -14.27
CA ASP A 8 -12.07 10.83 -13.35
C ASP A 8 -11.66 9.35 -13.32
N ILE A 9 -10.38 9.05 -13.63
CA ILE A 9 -9.83 7.71 -13.51
C ILE A 9 -9.31 7.55 -12.07
N PRO A 10 -9.93 6.69 -11.26
CA PRO A 10 -9.50 6.52 -9.88
C PRO A 10 -8.08 5.94 -9.81
N ALA A 11 -7.20 6.64 -9.08
CA ALA A 11 -5.83 6.23 -8.86
C ALA A 11 -5.67 5.69 -7.44
N VAL A 12 -4.94 4.58 -7.31
CA VAL A 12 -4.54 3.98 -6.04
C VAL A 12 -3.01 3.96 -5.98
N ALA A 13 -2.46 4.44 -4.89
CA ALA A 13 -1.02 4.38 -4.66
C ALA A 13 -0.66 3.19 -3.76
N ARG A 14 0.49 2.57 -4.02
CA ARG A 14 1.07 1.56 -3.14
C ARG A 14 2.39 2.06 -2.58
N ILE A 15 2.49 2.11 -1.25
CA ILE A 15 3.74 2.32 -0.51
C ILE A 15 4.14 0.95 0.04
N ASP A 16 4.80 0.16 -0.77
CA ASP A 16 5.10 -1.25 -0.54
C ASP A 16 6.44 -1.58 -1.21
N PRO A 17 7.49 -1.87 -0.41
CA PRO A 17 7.42 -2.13 1.02
C PRO A 17 7.70 -0.91 1.92
N ILE A 18 7.08 -0.90 3.10
CA ILE A 18 7.59 -0.18 4.26
C ILE A 18 8.69 -1.02 4.90
N ILE A 19 9.88 -0.44 5.03
CA ILE A 19 11.06 -1.10 5.60
C ILE A 19 11.41 -0.37 6.90
N PRO A 20 11.21 -0.98 8.06
CA PRO A 20 11.48 -0.34 9.35
C PRO A 20 12.91 0.21 9.43
N THR A 21 13.05 1.38 10.02
CA THR A 21 14.32 2.12 10.17
C THR A 21 14.97 2.63 8.88
N ILE A 22 14.31 2.46 7.72
CA ILE A 22 14.82 2.91 6.42
C ILE A 22 13.87 3.92 5.77
N ASN A 23 12.58 3.59 5.65
CA ASN A 23 11.60 4.44 4.98
C ASN A 23 10.26 4.55 5.73
N ASP A 24 10.28 4.30 7.05
CA ASP A 24 9.12 4.37 7.93
C ASP A 24 9.06 5.66 8.77
N ASP A 25 9.82 6.70 8.37
CA ASP A 25 9.74 8.01 8.99
C ASP A 25 8.37 8.65 8.74
N GLU A 26 7.70 9.08 9.81
CA GLU A 26 6.33 9.61 9.74
C GLU A 26 6.25 10.92 8.94
N ARG A 27 7.25 11.79 9.07
CA ARG A 27 7.24 13.10 8.39
C ARG A 27 7.39 12.94 6.89
N ASP A 28 8.27 12.02 6.47
CA ASP A 28 8.49 11.76 5.05
C ASP A 28 7.30 11.04 4.43
N LEU A 29 6.71 10.09 5.16
CA LEU A 29 5.48 9.42 4.74
C LEU A 29 4.30 10.38 4.70
N GLU A 30 4.18 11.31 5.65
CA GLU A 30 3.15 12.34 5.64
C GLU A 30 3.28 13.27 4.43
N LYS A 31 4.49 13.74 4.10
CA LYS A 31 4.73 14.55 2.89
C LYS A 31 4.34 13.80 1.63
N LEU A 32 4.72 12.51 1.54
CA LEU A 32 4.35 11.67 0.40
C LEU A 32 2.84 11.50 0.29
N VAL A 33 2.16 11.19 1.40
CA VAL A 33 0.71 11.00 1.44
C VAL A 33 -0.03 12.29 1.10
N SER A 34 0.41 13.46 1.63
CA SER A 34 -0.12 14.77 1.27
C SER A 34 -0.02 15.00 -0.24
N THR A 35 1.16 14.78 -0.82
CA THR A 35 1.37 14.92 -2.28
C THR A 35 0.46 13.98 -3.08
N LEU A 36 0.25 12.74 -2.61
CA LEU A 36 -0.66 11.81 -3.26
C LEU A 36 -2.13 12.27 -3.19
N ALA A 37 -2.53 12.88 -2.08
CA ALA A 37 -3.86 13.47 -1.93
C ALA A 37 -4.06 14.66 -2.88
N ASP A 38 -3.08 15.56 -2.95
CA ASP A 38 -3.11 16.76 -3.82
C ASP A 38 -3.25 16.39 -5.30
N VAL A 39 -2.65 15.28 -5.75
CA VAL A 39 -2.79 14.79 -7.13
C VAL A 39 -4.00 13.89 -7.36
N GLY A 40 -4.93 13.82 -6.40
CA GLY A 40 -6.23 13.16 -6.57
C GLY A 40 -6.24 11.65 -6.40
N VAL A 41 -5.23 11.07 -5.76
CA VAL A 41 -5.24 9.64 -5.35
C VAL A 41 -6.42 9.38 -4.41
N LYS A 42 -7.05 8.22 -4.52
CA LYS A 42 -8.22 7.85 -3.69
C LYS A 42 -7.86 6.95 -2.52
N GLN A 43 -6.74 6.25 -2.61
CA GLN A 43 -6.35 5.22 -1.65
C GLN A 43 -4.84 5.09 -1.60
N VAL A 44 -4.33 4.84 -0.40
CA VAL A 44 -2.95 4.35 -0.18
C VAL A 44 -3.01 2.93 0.39
N THR A 45 -2.34 2.01 -0.28
CA THR A 45 -2.14 0.63 0.21
C THR A 45 -0.72 0.50 0.71
N MET A 46 -0.56 0.06 1.95
CA MET A 46 0.75 -0.13 2.58
C MET A 46 0.99 -1.58 2.95
N ALA A 47 2.24 -2.00 2.91
CA ALA A 47 2.66 -3.31 3.40
C ALA A 47 4.10 -3.25 3.89
N THR A 48 4.40 -3.98 4.96
CA THR A 48 5.78 -4.15 5.43
C THR A 48 6.59 -5.02 4.48
N MET A 49 7.89 -4.86 4.47
CA MET A 49 8.77 -5.69 3.65
C MET A 49 8.64 -7.17 4.02
N LYS A 50 8.57 -8.03 3.01
CA LYS A 50 8.50 -9.50 3.14
C LYS A 50 9.65 -10.14 2.37
N PRO A 51 10.86 -10.19 2.98
CA PRO A 51 12.04 -10.69 2.30
C PRO A 51 11.96 -12.18 1.98
N LEU A 52 12.56 -12.54 0.84
CA LEU A 52 12.80 -13.93 0.42
C LEU A 52 13.99 -14.53 1.20
N LYS A 53 14.14 -15.86 1.14
CA LYS A 53 15.21 -16.58 1.87
C LYS A 53 16.63 -16.04 1.63
N LYS A 54 16.96 -15.66 0.39
CA LYS A 54 18.29 -15.17 0.04
C LYS A 54 18.52 -13.68 0.35
N PHE A 55 17.47 -12.95 0.73
CA PHE A 55 17.57 -11.49 0.95
C PHE A 55 18.62 -11.15 2.01
N PHE A 56 18.54 -11.76 3.18
CA PHE A 56 19.45 -11.44 4.28
C PHE A 56 20.90 -11.85 4.01
N SER A 57 21.13 -12.96 3.31
CA SER A 57 22.49 -13.35 2.94
C SER A 57 23.12 -12.38 1.93
N THR A 58 22.33 -11.90 0.97
CA THR A 58 22.77 -10.88 0.02
C THR A 58 22.98 -9.54 0.70
N LEU A 59 22.04 -9.13 1.56
CA LEU A 59 22.15 -7.87 2.29
C LEU A 59 23.38 -7.82 3.19
N LYS A 60 23.71 -8.93 3.86
CA LYS A 60 24.92 -9.04 4.70
C LYS A 60 26.21 -8.78 3.92
N GLN A 61 26.27 -9.19 2.66
CA GLN A 61 27.41 -8.96 1.79
C GLN A 61 27.48 -7.50 1.29
N LEU A 62 26.32 -6.91 0.97
CA LEU A 62 26.24 -5.59 0.37
C LEU A 62 26.26 -4.44 1.40
N ASN A 63 25.60 -4.63 2.53
CA ASN A 63 25.51 -3.64 3.59
C ASN A 63 25.33 -4.31 4.96
N PRO A 64 26.46 -4.66 5.63
CA PRO A 64 26.43 -5.34 6.92
C PRO A 64 25.68 -4.57 8.02
N GLU A 65 25.78 -3.25 8.02
CA GLU A 65 25.12 -2.39 9.03
C GLU A 65 23.59 -2.47 8.93
N VAL A 66 23.07 -2.34 7.73
CA VAL A 66 21.61 -2.48 7.48
C VAL A 66 21.18 -3.93 7.74
N TYR A 67 22.01 -4.91 7.41
CA TYR A 67 21.74 -6.31 7.72
C TYR A 67 21.57 -6.53 9.22
N GLU A 68 22.48 -6.05 10.07
CA GLU A 68 22.40 -6.23 11.52
C GLU A 68 21.09 -5.67 12.07
N ARG A 69 20.73 -4.44 11.69
CA ARG A 69 19.46 -3.82 12.12
C ARG A 69 18.22 -4.60 11.67
N LEU A 70 18.14 -4.93 10.40
CA LEU A 70 16.98 -5.62 9.86
C LEU A 70 16.89 -7.07 10.32
N SER A 71 17.99 -7.80 10.43
CA SER A 71 17.97 -9.19 10.86
C SER A 71 17.43 -9.34 12.30
N GLN A 72 17.75 -8.41 13.18
CA GLN A 72 17.21 -8.37 14.54
C GLN A 72 15.69 -8.14 14.54
N LEU A 73 15.18 -7.20 13.74
CA LEU A 73 13.74 -6.93 13.64
C LEU A 73 12.95 -8.13 13.10
N TYR A 74 13.57 -8.94 12.26
CA TYR A 74 12.94 -10.12 11.66
C TYR A 74 13.22 -11.42 12.45
N ALA A 75 14.00 -11.40 13.52
CA ALA A 75 14.44 -12.62 14.23
C ALA A 75 13.26 -13.53 14.60
N ASP A 76 12.27 -13.00 15.33
CA ASP A 76 11.08 -13.71 15.79
C ASP A 76 9.94 -13.75 14.76
N GLY A 77 10.20 -13.28 13.56
CA GLY A 77 9.22 -13.28 12.48
C GLY A 77 8.97 -14.68 11.93
N LYS A 78 7.81 -14.90 11.34
CA LYS A 78 7.39 -16.20 10.78
C LYS A 78 7.67 -16.29 9.28
N TRP A 79 8.00 -17.49 8.81
CA TRP A 79 8.03 -17.81 7.39
C TRP A 79 6.62 -18.22 6.93
N ALA A 80 6.13 -17.61 5.86
CA ALA A 80 4.87 -18.00 5.24
C ALA A 80 4.98 -17.82 3.72
N VAL A 81 4.60 -18.83 2.96
CA VAL A 81 4.57 -18.84 1.48
C VAL A 81 5.91 -18.34 0.87
N GLY A 82 7.03 -18.75 1.46
CA GLY A 82 8.38 -18.41 0.97
C GLY A 82 8.90 -17.02 1.40
N TYR A 83 8.14 -16.26 2.16
CA TYR A 83 8.49 -14.94 2.66
C TYR A 83 8.70 -14.94 4.17
N LYS A 84 9.65 -14.15 4.65
CA LYS A 84 9.82 -13.86 6.08
C LYS A 84 8.97 -12.64 6.42
N TYR A 85 8.10 -12.78 7.39
CA TYR A 85 7.29 -11.67 7.92
C TYR A 85 7.97 -11.09 9.16
N LEU A 86 7.81 -9.79 9.39
CA LEU A 86 8.07 -9.20 10.70
C LEU A 86 7.19 -9.86 11.77
N PRO A 87 7.59 -9.86 13.05
CA PRO A 87 6.72 -10.23 14.15
C PRO A 87 5.36 -9.52 14.05
N GLU A 88 4.31 -10.22 14.40
CA GLU A 88 2.93 -9.72 14.25
C GLU A 88 2.73 -8.40 14.99
N GLU A 89 3.23 -8.31 16.22
CA GLU A 89 3.14 -7.12 17.04
C GLU A 89 3.81 -5.91 16.38
N LEU A 90 5.01 -6.09 15.81
CA LEU A 90 5.71 -5.01 15.15
C LEU A 90 4.97 -4.53 13.89
N ARG A 91 4.40 -5.46 13.11
CA ARG A 91 3.55 -5.10 11.96
C ARG A 91 2.33 -4.31 12.39
N ARG A 92 1.70 -4.70 13.49
CA ARG A 92 0.55 -4.01 14.06
C ARG A 92 0.90 -2.58 14.45
N ILE A 93 1.99 -2.38 15.20
CA ILE A 93 2.48 -1.06 15.62
C ILE A 93 2.74 -0.17 14.40
N ILE A 94 3.42 -0.69 13.39
CA ILE A 94 3.69 0.07 12.15
C ILE A 94 2.39 0.52 11.47
N LEU A 95 1.40 -0.36 11.35
CA LEU A 95 0.15 -0.02 10.69
C LEU A 95 -0.70 0.95 11.52
N GLU A 96 -0.72 0.80 12.85
CA GLU A 96 -1.40 1.72 13.77
C GLU A 96 -0.82 3.13 13.70
N LYS A 97 0.50 3.24 13.54
CA LYS A 97 1.23 4.49 13.37
C LYS A 97 0.93 5.15 12.02
N LEU A 98 0.92 4.37 10.93
CA LEU A 98 0.84 4.91 9.57
C LEU A 98 -0.59 5.15 9.08
N ARG A 99 -1.56 4.38 9.56
CA ARG A 99 -2.97 4.51 9.17
C ARG A 99 -3.54 5.93 9.40
N PRO A 100 -3.35 6.57 10.58
CA PRO A 100 -3.86 7.93 10.81
C PRO A 100 -3.31 8.95 9.82
N ILE A 101 -2.06 8.81 9.39
CA ILE A 101 -1.44 9.70 8.40
C ILE A 101 -2.24 9.70 7.10
N VAL A 102 -2.63 8.51 6.60
CA VAL A 102 -3.41 8.39 5.37
C VAL A 102 -4.82 8.96 5.53
N LEU A 103 -5.48 8.63 6.64
CA LEU A 103 -6.87 9.06 6.89
C LEU A 103 -6.98 10.58 7.10
N LYS A 104 -6.00 11.20 7.73
CA LYS A 104 -5.93 12.65 7.95
C LYS A 104 -5.98 13.45 6.63
N HIS A 105 -5.45 12.89 5.55
CA HIS A 105 -5.47 13.50 4.21
C HIS A 105 -6.69 13.09 3.38
N GLY A 106 -7.71 12.48 4.00
CA GLY A 106 -8.97 12.11 3.33
C GLY A 106 -8.85 10.91 2.38
N LEU A 107 -7.73 10.18 2.42
CA LEU A 107 -7.52 9.00 1.59
C LEU A 107 -8.01 7.73 2.27
N ASN A 108 -8.46 6.75 1.49
CA ASN A 108 -8.70 5.41 2.02
C ASN A 108 -7.36 4.71 2.32
N PHE A 109 -7.34 3.96 3.42
CA PHE A 109 -6.22 3.14 3.81
C PHE A 109 -6.50 1.66 3.58
N ALA A 110 -5.53 0.93 3.06
CA ALA A 110 -5.56 -0.53 3.03
C ALA A 110 -4.20 -1.13 3.40
N SER A 111 -4.22 -2.23 4.12
CA SER A 111 -3.05 -3.06 4.37
C SER A 111 -3.07 -4.29 3.46
N CYS A 112 -1.90 -4.72 2.96
CA CYS A 112 -1.82 -5.86 2.06
C CYS A 112 -1.00 -7.01 2.66
N ARG A 113 -1.65 -8.17 2.85
CA ARG A 113 -1.01 -9.39 3.41
C ARG A 113 -0.37 -9.19 4.78
N GLU A 114 -0.97 -8.35 5.62
CA GLU A 114 -0.49 -8.10 6.99
C GLU A 114 -1.25 -8.89 8.06
N GLY A 115 -2.41 -9.44 7.73
CA GLY A 115 -3.26 -10.15 8.68
C GLY A 115 -4.19 -9.24 9.48
N PHE A 116 -4.24 -7.94 9.17
CA PHE A 116 -5.00 -6.92 9.91
C PHE A 116 -6.04 -6.24 9.01
N SER A 117 -7.02 -7.02 8.52
CA SER A 117 -8.07 -6.49 7.64
C SER A 117 -8.91 -5.39 8.31
N GLN A 118 -9.01 -5.41 9.64
CA GLN A 118 -9.72 -4.40 10.43
C GLN A 118 -9.12 -2.99 10.34
N PHE A 119 -7.86 -2.85 9.96
CA PHE A 119 -7.24 -1.54 9.72
C PHE A 119 -7.63 -0.94 8.38
N SER A 120 -8.03 -1.76 7.42
CA SER A 120 -8.36 -1.31 6.07
C SER A 120 -9.74 -0.67 6.02
N THR A 121 -9.85 0.46 5.33
CA THR A 121 -11.14 1.13 5.05
C THR A 121 -11.74 0.68 3.71
N THR A 122 -10.95 -0.04 2.90
CA THR A 122 -11.34 -0.52 1.57
C THR A 122 -10.49 -1.73 1.15
N LEU A 123 -10.76 -2.32 0.00
CA LEU A 123 -9.98 -3.44 -0.54
C LEU A 123 -8.59 -2.98 -1.00
N CYS A 124 -7.56 -3.79 -0.73
CA CYS A 124 -6.16 -3.40 -0.96
C CYS A 124 -5.74 -3.36 -2.45
N ASP A 125 -6.54 -3.93 -3.34
CA ASP A 125 -6.28 -4.03 -4.78
C ASP A 125 -6.90 -2.90 -5.62
N GLY A 126 -7.67 -2.00 -4.99
CA GLY A 126 -8.34 -0.89 -5.67
C GLY A 126 -9.61 -1.29 -6.43
N THR A 127 -10.03 -2.56 -6.43
CA THR A 127 -11.23 -3.01 -7.14
C THR A 127 -12.52 -2.36 -6.67
N ALA A 128 -12.52 -1.81 -5.42
CA ALA A 128 -13.65 -1.02 -4.92
C ALA A 128 -14.00 0.17 -5.81
N TYR A 129 -13.02 0.76 -6.50
CA TYR A 129 -13.22 1.89 -7.42
C TYR A 129 -13.57 1.44 -8.84
N CYS A 130 -13.12 0.27 -9.27
CA CYS A 130 -13.39 -0.25 -10.60
C CYS A 130 -14.88 -0.58 -10.82
N ARG A 131 -15.56 -1.08 -9.79
CA ARG A 131 -16.99 -1.46 -9.88
C ARG A 131 -17.88 -0.26 -10.25
N ASN A 132 -17.58 0.92 -9.73
CA ASN A 132 -18.35 2.13 -10.04
C ASN A 132 -18.03 2.67 -11.44
N SER A 133 -16.76 2.65 -11.86
CA SER A 133 -16.35 3.09 -13.19
C SER A 133 -16.86 2.15 -14.29
N LEU A 134 -16.83 0.84 -14.08
CA LEU A 134 -17.41 -0.13 -15.03
C LEU A 134 -18.91 0.06 -15.17
N ASN A 135 -19.67 0.25 -14.09
CA ASN A 135 -21.10 0.52 -14.16
C ASN A 135 -21.41 1.84 -14.88
N THR A 136 -20.59 2.87 -14.71
CA THR A 136 -20.74 4.15 -15.41
C THR A 136 -20.40 3.99 -16.90
N TYR A 137 -19.34 3.26 -17.23
CA TYR A 137 -18.95 2.95 -18.61
C TYR A 137 -20.02 2.15 -19.34
N PHE A 138 -20.58 1.09 -18.74
CA PHE A 138 -21.63 0.31 -19.34
C PHE A 138 -22.97 1.08 -19.47
N LYS A 139 -23.25 2.02 -18.55
CA LYS A 139 -24.42 2.90 -18.68
C LYS A 139 -24.25 3.92 -19.83
N GLN A 140 -23.05 4.43 -20.04
CA GLN A 140 -22.76 5.37 -21.13
C GLN A 140 -22.72 4.67 -22.48
N SER A 141 -22.12 3.49 -22.58
CA SER A 141 -22.10 2.73 -23.85
C SER A 141 -23.50 2.27 -24.28
N ARG A 142 -24.40 1.94 -23.35
CA ARG A 142 -25.80 1.64 -23.68
C ARG A 142 -26.59 2.85 -24.19
N LYS A 143 -26.23 4.07 -23.79
CA LYS A 143 -26.87 5.29 -24.32
C LYS A 143 -26.40 5.65 -25.74
N ASN A 144 -25.22 5.21 -26.14
CA ASN A 144 -24.63 5.52 -27.45
C ASN A 144 -24.92 4.47 -28.52
N VAL A 145 -25.52 3.34 -28.18
CA VAL A 145 -26.01 2.34 -29.13
C VAL A 145 -27.44 2.73 -29.51
N LYS A 146 -27.63 3.77 -30.30
CA LYS A 146 -28.85 3.92 -31.11
C LYS A 146 -28.75 2.88 -32.21
N PHE A 147 -29.55 1.84 -32.11
CA PHE A 147 -29.81 0.92 -33.24
C PHE A 147 -30.21 1.77 -34.45
N ARG A 148 -29.42 1.82 -35.49
CA ARG A 148 -29.86 2.19 -36.80
C ARG A 148 -30.71 1.01 -37.29
N GLN A 149 -32.01 1.23 -37.33
CA GLN A 149 -32.93 0.43 -38.16
C GLN A 149 -32.72 0.80 -39.60
#